data_a528426f4138ca1278ca7fd0e2a44ebe
#
_entry.id   a528426f4138ca1278ca7fd0e2a44ebe
#
_cell.length_a   1.000
_cell.length_b   1.000
_cell.length_c   1.000
_cell.angle_alpha   90.00
_cell.angle_beta   90.00
_cell.angle_gamma   90.00
#
_symmetry.space_group_name_H-M   'P 1'
#
loop_
_entity.id
_entity.type
_entity.pdbx_description
1 polymer ?
#
loop_
_entity_poly.entity_id
_entity_poly.type
_entity_poly.pdbx_seq_one_letter_code
_entity_poly.pdbx_strand_id
1 'polypeptide(L)'
;MNYIIRENCIFCKSKLDKTFFNKDYENYVGHYAVNKEENSFVSIPYNIYICDKCNTPQMKYLGDLNEIYRINHADSTGSIMHNLHILNVDFILKYQENITNIVEIGSSKGVLADMLLKKLDLNYYIIEPNFIGDKTNKIIIDDFYENVDDNNIDANTLVISHVFEHFYNPIEILNKIYNNSNIQNFFMVFPDLEYYINNNVLHVLNTEHTFYVDNIFLINLLKCYGFNLVEKIDYINHSVLFYFKREETKILDINFRNTNFNIELYYERISETVNLFNKSLDINNDVYLWPASIHSLHLFIFGLNYEKLSGLLDNSMLKIGKKAYGTNLEIFSFLDKIKDNNITLLINGGVFNKEIENSLKINNIKYINI
;
A
#
# COMPACT_ATOMS: atom_id res chain seq x y z
N MET A 1 20.65 14.45 4.33
CA MET A 1 20.00 13.44 3.47
C MET A 1 18.65 13.16 4.10
N ASN A 2 17.59 13.22 3.35
CA ASN A 2 16.24 13.03 3.88
C ASN A 2 15.77 11.57 3.71
N TYR A 3 16.69 10.60 3.82
CA TYR A 3 16.40 9.19 3.70
C TYR A 3 17.37 8.32 4.50
N ILE A 4 16.89 7.14 4.89
CA ILE A 4 17.68 6.10 5.56
C ILE A 4 18.25 5.15 4.50
N ILE A 5 19.49 4.70 4.64
CA ILE A 5 20.12 3.72 3.74
C ILE A 5 20.08 2.35 4.40
N ARG A 6 19.46 1.37 3.73
CA ARG A 6 19.44 -0.02 4.17
C ARG A 6 20.66 -0.77 3.63
N GLU A 7 21.60 -1.09 4.51
CA GLU A 7 22.86 -1.76 4.14
C GLU A 7 22.73 -3.29 4.13
N ASN A 8 21.87 -3.83 5.00
CA ASN A 8 21.68 -5.26 5.17
C ASN A 8 20.21 -5.66 4.94
N CYS A 9 20.02 -6.89 4.52
CA CYS A 9 18.68 -7.48 4.39
C CYS A 9 17.94 -7.41 5.74
N ILE A 10 16.71 -6.91 5.70
CA ILE A 10 15.88 -6.75 6.91
C ILE A 10 15.56 -8.08 7.58
N PHE A 11 15.49 -9.17 6.84
CA PHE A 11 15.14 -10.49 7.37
C PHE A 11 16.36 -11.29 7.78
N CYS A 12 17.27 -11.61 6.87
CA CYS A 12 18.39 -12.52 7.12
C CYS A 12 19.71 -11.82 7.47
N LYS A 13 19.73 -10.48 7.55
CA LYS A 13 20.88 -9.62 7.89
C LYS A 13 22.08 -9.72 6.96
N SER A 14 21.99 -10.46 5.86
CA SER A 14 23.04 -10.51 4.83
C SER A 14 23.19 -9.15 4.17
N LYS A 15 24.42 -8.84 3.72
CA LYS A 15 24.71 -7.58 3.04
C LYS A 15 23.90 -7.48 1.73
N LEU A 16 23.43 -6.27 1.41
CA LEU A 16 22.71 -5.97 0.18
C LEU A 16 23.67 -5.36 -0.84
N ASP A 17 24.34 -6.21 -1.61
CA ASP A 17 25.36 -5.80 -2.59
C ASP A 17 24.81 -5.77 -4.02
N LYS A 18 23.75 -6.54 -4.30
CA LYS A 18 23.20 -6.67 -5.65
C LYS A 18 22.01 -5.73 -5.84
N THR A 19 22.24 -4.68 -6.61
CA THR A 19 21.18 -3.83 -7.13
C THR A 19 20.42 -4.60 -8.19
N PHE A 20 19.13 -4.72 -8.02
CA PHE A 20 18.26 -5.26 -9.06
C PHE A 20 17.81 -4.15 -10.00
N PHE A 21 17.39 -3.03 -9.45
CA PHE A 21 16.85 -1.93 -10.21
C PHE A 21 17.28 -0.57 -9.64
N ASN A 22 17.80 0.27 -10.51
CA ASN A 22 18.18 1.64 -10.23
C ASN A 22 17.60 2.55 -11.31
N LYS A 23 16.83 3.54 -10.92
CA LYS A 23 16.35 4.62 -11.80
C LYS A 23 16.80 5.97 -11.26
N ASP A 24 17.36 6.77 -12.17
CA ASP A 24 17.83 8.12 -11.88
C ASP A 24 16.70 9.18 -11.97
N TYR A 25 15.46 8.75 -12.11
CA TYR A 25 14.32 9.66 -12.07
C TYR A 25 14.06 10.16 -10.66
N GLU A 26 13.60 11.39 -10.55
CA GLU A 26 13.09 11.90 -9.29
C GLU A 26 11.92 11.03 -8.82
N ASN A 27 12.11 10.44 -7.66
CA ASN A 27 11.10 9.62 -7.01
C ASN A 27 10.61 10.34 -5.77
N TYR A 28 9.49 11.00 -5.91
CA TYR A 28 8.87 11.72 -4.82
C TYR A 28 8.30 10.76 -3.78
N VAL A 29 8.53 11.08 -2.50
CA VAL A 29 8.09 10.20 -1.40
C VAL A 29 6.59 10.24 -1.16
N GLY A 30 5.91 11.34 -1.51
CA GLY A 30 4.48 11.50 -1.28
C GLY A 30 3.63 11.04 -2.46
N HIS A 31 2.63 10.20 -2.19
CA HIS A 31 1.63 9.79 -3.16
C HIS A 31 0.26 10.42 -2.89
N TYR A 32 0.26 11.63 -2.36
CA TYR A 32 -0.93 12.38 -1.98
C TYR A 32 -1.04 13.70 -2.73
N ALA A 33 -2.19 14.34 -2.59
CA ALA A 33 -2.45 15.64 -3.18
C ALA A 33 -2.14 16.79 -2.21
N VAL A 34 -1.50 17.83 -2.72
CA VAL A 34 -1.11 19.02 -1.96
C VAL A 34 -1.75 20.29 -2.55
N ASN A 35 -1.75 21.38 -1.79
CA ASN A 35 -2.22 22.67 -2.27
C ASN A 35 -1.37 23.15 -3.45
N LYS A 36 -1.97 23.93 -4.37
CA LYS A 36 -1.29 24.39 -5.60
C LYS A 36 -0.06 25.25 -5.35
N GLU A 37 -0.03 25.96 -4.23
CA GLU A 37 1.05 26.88 -3.84
C GLU A 37 2.26 26.15 -3.24
N GLU A 38 2.11 24.88 -2.89
CA GLU A 38 3.21 24.09 -2.30
C GLU A 38 4.25 23.75 -3.35
N ASN A 39 5.53 24.07 -3.07
CA ASN A 39 6.64 23.87 -4.00
C ASN A 39 7.88 23.23 -3.35
N SER A 40 7.78 22.76 -2.11
CA SER A 40 8.87 22.05 -1.43
C SER A 40 8.50 20.56 -1.32
N PHE A 41 9.28 19.71 -1.99
CA PHE A 41 9.03 18.28 -2.07
C PHE A 41 10.28 17.49 -1.74
N VAL A 42 10.10 16.31 -1.15
CA VAL A 42 11.18 15.38 -0.86
C VAL A 42 11.20 14.29 -1.92
N SER A 43 12.38 14.04 -2.47
CA SER A 43 12.63 12.92 -3.37
C SER A 43 13.73 12.02 -2.80
N ILE A 44 13.69 10.74 -3.17
CA ILE A 44 14.70 9.74 -2.81
C ILE A 44 15.10 8.93 -4.05
N PRO A 45 16.32 8.35 -4.09
CA PRO A 45 16.67 7.42 -5.17
C PRO A 45 15.76 6.20 -5.15
N TYR A 46 15.21 5.82 -6.31
CA TYR A 46 14.41 4.60 -6.45
C TYR A 46 15.30 3.42 -6.78
N ASN A 47 15.60 2.61 -5.78
CA ASN A 47 16.49 1.46 -5.92
C ASN A 47 15.92 0.25 -5.18
N ILE A 48 15.72 -0.85 -5.90
CA ILE A 48 15.35 -2.14 -5.33
C ILE A 48 16.57 -3.06 -5.34
N TYR A 49 16.87 -3.64 -4.18
CA TYR A 49 17.92 -4.62 -3.98
C TYR A 49 17.31 -5.98 -3.67
N ILE A 50 17.87 -7.04 -4.24
CA ILE A 50 17.45 -8.41 -3.93
C ILE A 50 18.52 -9.06 -3.07
N CYS A 51 18.10 -9.63 -1.95
CA CYS A 51 18.99 -10.37 -1.07
C CYS A 51 19.35 -11.71 -1.70
N ASP A 52 20.64 -11.99 -1.93
CA ASP A 52 21.10 -13.25 -2.52
C ASP A 52 20.81 -14.48 -1.62
N LYS A 53 20.71 -14.28 -0.30
CA LYS A 53 20.44 -15.36 0.65
C LYS A 53 18.97 -15.74 0.72
N CYS A 54 18.09 -14.78 0.98
CA CYS A 54 16.64 -15.05 1.16
C CYS A 54 15.76 -14.65 -0.04
N ASN A 55 16.37 -14.11 -1.10
CA ASN A 55 15.71 -13.69 -2.33
C ASN A 55 14.62 -12.61 -2.14
N THR A 56 14.70 -11.81 -1.07
CA THR A 56 13.72 -10.78 -0.81
C THR A 56 14.09 -9.48 -1.51
N PRO A 57 13.25 -8.98 -2.43
CA PRO A 57 13.37 -7.62 -2.94
C PRO A 57 13.01 -6.62 -1.85
N GLN A 58 13.76 -5.51 -1.77
CA GLN A 58 13.55 -4.48 -0.76
C GLN A 58 14.11 -3.14 -1.20
N MET A 59 13.49 -2.06 -0.73
CA MET A 59 13.96 -0.71 -0.99
C MET A 59 15.28 -0.45 -0.29
N LYS A 60 16.27 0.10 -1.02
CA LYS A 60 17.57 0.53 -0.49
C LYS A 60 17.48 1.84 0.28
N TYR A 61 16.70 2.77 -0.26
CA TYR A 61 16.52 4.10 0.31
C TYR A 61 15.11 4.23 0.86
N LEU A 62 14.99 4.66 2.10
CA LEU A 62 13.72 4.78 2.82
C LEU A 62 13.51 6.25 3.19
N GLY A 63 12.38 6.82 2.80
CA GLY A 63 12.04 8.21 3.03
C GLY A 63 11.77 8.52 4.50
N ASP A 64 11.61 9.81 4.81
CA ASP A 64 11.16 10.24 6.13
C ASP A 64 9.66 9.91 6.29
N LEU A 65 9.32 9.12 7.31
CA LEU A 65 7.93 8.72 7.59
C LEU A 65 7.02 9.92 7.85
N ASN A 66 7.55 10.99 8.50
CA ASN A 66 6.77 12.21 8.73
C ASN A 66 6.41 12.92 7.43
N GLU A 67 7.24 12.78 6.39
CA GLU A 67 6.92 13.34 5.08
C GLU A 67 5.98 12.41 4.28
N ILE A 68 6.22 11.10 4.29
CA ILE A 68 5.38 10.13 3.59
C ILE A 68 3.95 10.15 4.12
N TYR A 69 3.80 10.19 5.45
CA TYR A 69 2.49 10.19 6.13
C TYR A 69 2.07 11.58 6.63
N ARG A 70 2.64 12.66 6.08
CA ARG A 70 2.28 14.04 6.46
C ARG A 70 0.79 14.34 6.26
N ILE A 71 0.19 13.74 5.26
CA ILE A 71 -1.23 13.88 4.95
C ILE A 71 -1.81 12.47 4.77
N ASN A 72 -2.95 12.20 5.40
CA ASN A 72 -3.68 10.97 5.15
C ASN A 72 -4.12 10.90 3.68
N HIS A 73 -3.74 9.85 2.96
CA HIS A 73 -3.99 9.67 1.52
C HIS A 73 -4.66 8.34 1.18
N ALA A 74 -4.96 7.53 2.18
CA ALA A 74 -5.66 6.25 2.02
C ALA A 74 -7.18 6.44 1.82
N ASP A 75 -7.58 7.29 0.86
CA ASP A 75 -8.98 7.55 0.53
C ASP A 75 -9.45 6.66 -0.62
N SER A 76 -9.79 5.41 -0.28
CA SER A 76 -10.31 4.45 -1.25
C SER A 76 -11.81 4.65 -1.43
N THR A 77 -12.21 5.25 -2.53
CA THR A 77 -13.64 5.50 -2.87
C THR A 77 -14.28 4.36 -3.66
N GLY A 78 -13.51 3.36 -4.09
CA GLY A 78 -13.95 2.27 -4.95
C GLY A 78 -14.70 1.14 -4.23
N SER A 79 -15.54 0.42 -4.98
CA SER A 79 -16.30 -0.74 -4.48
C SER A 79 -15.41 -1.90 -4.05
N ILE A 80 -14.25 -2.06 -4.67
CA ILE A 80 -13.29 -3.14 -4.33
C ILE A 80 -12.83 -3.01 -2.87
N MET A 81 -12.41 -1.83 -2.46
CA MET A 81 -11.95 -1.62 -1.08
C MET A 81 -13.10 -1.70 -0.06
N HIS A 82 -14.28 -1.19 -0.42
CA HIS A 82 -15.46 -1.35 0.42
C HIS A 82 -15.81 -2.82 0.66
N ASN A 83 -15.80 -3.64 -0.38
CA ASN A 83 -16.08 -5.07 -0.28
C ASN A 83 -14.98 -5.83 0.47
N LEU A 84 -13.70 -5.39 0.36
CA LEU A 84 -12.61 -5.93 1.17
C LEU A 84 -12.85 -5.67 2.67
N HIS A 85 -13.31 -4.48 3.05
CA HIS A 85 -13.67 -4.19 4.44
C HIS A 85 -14.81 -5.08 4.92
N ILE A 86 -15.85 -5.30 4.11
CA ILE A 86 -16.96 -6.22 4.46
C ILE A 86 -16.42 -7.63 4.69
N LEU A 87 -15.61 -8.15 3.77
CA LEU A 87 -15.03 -9.47 3.89
C LEU A 87 -14.12 -9.59 5.12
N ASN A 88 -13.34 -8.55 5.43
CA ASN A 88 -12.46 -8.55 6.60
C ASN A 88 -13.28 -8.55 7.91
N VAL A 89 -14.38 -7.77 7.95
CA VAL A 89 -15.32 -7.81 9.08
C VAL A 89 -15.89 -9.21 9.26
N ASP A 90 -16.42 -9.82 8.21
CA ASP A 90 -17.02 -11.15 8.29
C ASP A 90 -15.98 -12.21 8.67
N PHE A 91 -14.75 -12.06 8.21
CA PHE A 91 -13.64 -12.95 8.57
C PHE A 91 -13.27 -12.82 10.05
N ILE A 92 -13.19 -11.61 10.61
CA ILE A 92 -12.93 -11.40 12.04
C ILE A 92 -14.08 -11.94 12.89
N LEU A 93 -15.33 -11.66 12.48
CA LEU A 93 -16.51 -12.11 13.21
C LEU A 93 -16.66 -13.62 13.28
N LYS A 94 -16.15 -14.36 12.32
CA LYS A 94 -16.10 -15.83 12.35
C LYS A 94 -15.40 -16.36 13.61
N TYR A 95 -14.47 -15.58 14.17
CA TYR A 95 -13.67 -15.93 15.33
C TYR A 95 -13.96 -15.06 16.57
N GLN A 96 -15.10 -14.36 16.59
CA GLN A 96 -15.46 -13.40 17.64
C GLN A 96 -15.41 -13.96 19.07
N GLU A 97 -15.68 -15.25 19.26
CA GLU A 97 -15.64 -15.91 20.57
C GLU A 97 -14.23 -15.92 21.20
N ASN A 98 -13.18 -15.75 20.38
CA ASN A 98 -11.79 -15.66 20.84
C ASN A 98 -11.35 -14.22 21.09
N ILE A 99 -12.17 -13.21 20.79
CA ILE A 99 -11.83 -11.81 20.80
C ILE A 99 -12.41 -11.14 22.06
N THR A 100 -11.55 -10.51 22.86
CA THR A 100 -11.98 -9.69 24.00
C THR A 100 -11.98 -8.21 23.62
N ASN A 101 -10.81 -7.69 23.18
CA ASN A 101 -10.63 -6.33 22.71
C ASN A 101 -9.69 -6.36 21.48
N ILE A 102 -9.75 -5.33 20.66
CA ILE A 102 -8.99 -5.24 19.41
C ILE A 102 -8.04 -4.05 19.46
N VAL A 103 -6.81 -4.24 18.98
CA VAL A 103 -5.90 -3.17 18.59
C VAL A 103 -5.65 -3.24 17.09
N GLU A 104 -5.94 -2.15 16.38
CA GLU A 104 -5.70 -1.99 14.93
C GLU A 104 -4.55 -1.02 14.71
N ILE A 105 -3.58 -1.43 13.88
CA ILE A 105 -2.46 -0.59 13.48
C ILE A 105 -2.70 -0.09 12.05
N GLY A 106 -2.67 1.24 11.86
CA GLY A 106 -2.80 1.86 10.54
C GLY A 106 -4.22 1.81 9.99
N SER A 107 -5.18 2.39 10.69
CA SER A 107 -6.60 2.34 10.32
C SER A 107 -7.08 3.46 9.39
N SER A 108 -6.25 4.50 9.14
CA SER A 108 -6.62 5.69 8.38
C SER A 108 -7.88 6.39 8.90
N LYS A 109 -9.06 6.03 8.40
CA LYS A 109 -10.38 6.58 8.78
C LYS A 109 -11.13 5.73 9.81
N GLY A 110 -10.63 4.55 10.17
CA GLY A 110 -11.28 3.62 11.09
C GLY A 110 -12.52 2.93 10.52
N VAL A 111 -12.59 2.72 9.21
CA VAL A 111 -13.75 2.10 8.55
C VAL A 111 -14.01 0.68 9.08
N LEU A 112 -12.94 -0.11 9.26
CA LEU A 112 -13.05 -1.46 9.82
C LEU A 112 -13.58 -1.43 11.25
N ALA A 113 -13.03 -0.53 12.09
CA ALA A 113 -13.49 -0.31 13.46
C ALA A 113 -14.97 0.06 13.51
N ASP A 114 -15.42 1.00 12.66
CA ASP A 114 -16.82 1.42 12.59
C ASP A 114 -17.78 0.28 12.23
N MET A 115 -17.34 -0.61 11.37
CA MET A 115 -18.14 -1.77 10.96
C MET A 115 -18.18 -2.86 12.04
N LEU A 116 -17.07 -3.12 12.72
CA LEU A 116 -16.97 -4.13 13.79
C LEU A 116 -17.72 -3.67 15.04
N LEU A 117 -17.58 -2.42 15.46
CA LEU A 117 -18.24 -1.86 16.65
C LEU A 117 -19.78 -1.78 16.54
N LYS A 118 -20.34 -1.87 15.33
CA LYS A 118 -21.80 -2.07 15.12
C LYS A 118 -22.26 -3.49 15.47
N LYS A 119 -21.35 -4.45 15.56
CA LYS A 119 -21.62 -5.88 15.74
C LYS A 119 -21.01 -6.45 17.03
N LEU A 120 -19.99 -5.82 17.57
CA LEU A 120 -19.25 -6.24 18.76
C LEU A 120 -19.27 -5.13 19.81
N ASP A 121 -19.48 -5.52 21.05
CA ASP A 121 -19.37 -4.66 22.23
C ASP A 121 -18.04 -4.93 22.91
N LEU A 122 -16.99 -4.17 22.55
CA LEU A 122 -15.63 -4.32 23.04
C LEU A 122 -14.86 -3.01 22.95
N ASN A 123 -13.70 -2.92 23.63
CA ASN A 123 -12.77 -1.82 23.44
C ASN A 123 -12.01 -1.98 22.12
N TYR A 124 -11.97 -0.90 21.35
CA TYR A 124 -11.27 -0.85 20.07
C TYR A 124 -10.20 0.24 20.12
N TYR A 125 -8.94 -0.19 20.11
CA TYR A 125 -7.78 0.68 20.08
C TYR A 125 -7.31 0.88 18.66
N ILE A 126 -6.98 2.11 18.28
CA ILE A 126 -6.41 2.46 16.98
C ILE A 126 -5.09 3.16 17.20
N ILE A 127 -4.03 2.64 16.57
CA ILE A 127 -2.72 3.27 16.51
C ILE A 127 -2.54 3.79 15.09
N GLU A 128 -2.65 5.11 14.90
CA GLU A 128 -2.63 5.77 13.59
C GLU A 128 -2.12 7.21 13.72
N PRO A 129 -0.97 7.57 13.11
CA PRO A 129 -0.36 8.90 13.25
C PRO A 129 -1.18 10.03 12.62
N ASN A 130 -2.11 9.73 11.74
CA ASN A 130 -2.94 10.72 11.02
C ASN A 130 -4.40 10.29 10.96
N PHE A 131 -4.97 9.94 12.09
CA PHE A 131 -6.36 9.51 12.14
C PHE A 131 -7.33 10.64 11.82
N ILE A 132 -8.16 10.45 10.80
CA ILE A 132 -9.14 11.45 10.32
C ILE A 132 -10.60 11.00 10.43
N GLY A 133 -10.86 9.85 11.07
CA GLY A 133 -12.20 9.28 11.25
C GLY A 133 -12.96 9.80 12.47
N ASP A 134 -14.16 9.26 12.67
CA ASP A 134 -14.91 9.48 13.90
C ASP A 134 -14.23 8.75 15.08
N LYS A 135 -14.01 9.48 16.18
CA LYS A 135 -13.37 8.95 17.39
C LYS A 135 -14.35 8.29 18.38
N THR A 136 -15.65 8.34 18.09
CA THR A 136 -16.69 7.80 18.97
C THR A 136 -16.49 6.28 19.16
N ASN A 137 -16.51 5.84 20.41
CA ASN A 137 -16.34 4.45 20.83
C ASN A 137 -14.97 3.82 20.44
N LYS A 138 -13.96 4.64 20.16
CA LYS A 138 -12.60 4.21 19.83
C LYS A 138 -11.58 4.89 20.73
N ILE A 139 -10.52 4.18 21.05
CA ILE A 139 -9.37 4.71 21.81
C ILE A 139 -8.26 4.97 20.80
N ILE A 140 -8.01 6.24 20.48
CA ILE A 140 -7.05 6.64 19.45
C ILE A 140 -5.70 6.92 20.09
N ILE A 141 -4.65 6.31 19.57
CA ILE A 141 -3.25 6.56 19.90
C ILE A 141 -2.62 7.18 18.64
N ASP A 142 -2.40 8.49 18.70
CA ASP A 142 -1.92 9.31 17.58
C ASP A 142 -0.39 9.27 17.52
N ASP A 143 0.15 8.14 17.07
CA ASP A 143 1.58 7.92 16.88
C ASP A 143 1.84 6.74 15.94
N PHE A 144 3.10 6.59 15.49
CA PHE A 144 3.58 5.39 14.83
C PHE A 144 3.70 4.24 15.84
N TYR A 145 3.33 3.02 15.43
CA TYR A 145 3.37 1.86 16.32
C TYR A 145 4.75 1.58 16.92
N GLU A 146 5.81 1.93 16.22
CA GLU A 146 7.20 1.81 16.70
C GLU A 146 7.42 2.55 18.02
N ASN A 147 6.72 3.68 18.24
CA ASN A 147 6.88 4.55 19.40
C ASN A 147 5.94 4.19 20.57
N VAL A 148 4.89 3.41 20.32
CA VAL A 148 3.85 3.10 21.30
C VAL A 148 4.32 2.02 22.26
N ASP A 149 4.12 2.19 23.58
CA ASP A 149 4.22 1.09 24.56
C ASP A 149 2.90 0.31 24.59
N ASP A 150 2.84 -0.78 23.81
CA ASP A 150 1.65 -1.60 23.65
C ASP A 150 1.38 -2.59 24.79
N ASN A 151 2.28 -2.71 25.79
CA ASN A 151 2.04 -3.52 26.98
C ASN A 151 0.88 -2.97 27.84
N ASN A 152 0.57 -1.68 27.70
CA ASN A 152 -0.52 -1.02 28.40
C ASN A 152 -1.86 -1.07 27.66
N ILE A 153 -1.90 -1.71 26.47
CA ILE A 153 -3.11 -1.88 25.68
C ILE A 153 -3.79 -3.19 26.09
N ASP A 154 -4.99 -3.09 26.65
CA ASP A 154 -5.80 -4.24 27.02
C ASP A 154 -6.52 -4.80 25.79
N ALA A 155 -5.78 -5.49 24.91
CA ALA A 155 -6.30 -6.16 23.73
C ALA A 155 -5.65 -7.54 23.56
N ASN A 156 -6.46 -8.53 23.19
CA ASN A 156 -5.96 -9.87 22.83
C ASN A 156 -5.90 -10.11 21.32
N THR A 157 -6.39 -9.18 20.54
CA THR A 157 -6.49 -9.32 19.08
C THR A 157 -5.82 -8.14 18.40
N LEU A 158 -4.85 -8.44 17.55
CA LEU A 158 -4.16 -7.48 16.68
C LEU A 158 -4.76 -7.56 15.27
N VAL A 159 -5.00 -6.39 14.69
CA VAL A 159 -5.40 -6.24 13.28
C VAL A 159 -4.40 -5.34 12.56
N ILE A 160 -3.88 -5.80 11.43
CA ILE A 160 -3.02 -5.03 10.53
C ILE A 160 -3.54 -5.23 9.10
N SER A 161 -3.97 -4.14 8.46
CA SER A 161 -4.53 -4.19 7.11
C SER A 161 -3.78 -3.25 6.17
N HIS A 162 -2.99 -3.80 5.24
CA HIS A 162 -2.14 -3.04 4.31
C HIS A 162 -1.21 -2.03 5.02
N VAL A 163 -0.50 -2.50 6.06
CA VAL A 163 0.45 -1.71 6.84
C VAL A 163 1.75 -2.46 7.08
N PHE A 164 1.73 -3.79 7.15
CA PHE A 164 2.92 -4.56 7.49
C PHE A 164 4.05 -4.36 6.48
N GLU A 165 3.75 -4.24 5.20
CA GLU A 165 4.66 -3.97 4.09
C GLU A 165 5.34 -2.59 4.15
N HIS A 166 4.79 -1.67 4.95
CA HIS A 166 5.30 -0.30 5.12
C HIS A 166 6.33 -0.18 6.24
N PHE A 167 6.43 -1.15 7.16
CA PHE A 167 7.38 -1.07 8.26
C PHE A 167 8.83 -1.05 7.77
N TYR A 168 9.63 -0.16 8.34
CA TYR A 168 11.06 -0.07 8.04
C TYR A 168 11.85 -1.21 8.67
N ASN A 169 11.44 -1.67 9.86
CA ASN A 169 12.03 -2.78 10.59
C ASN A 169 10.96 -3.83 10.99
N PRO A 170 10.39 -4.60 10.04
CA PRO A 170 9.33 -5.56 10.34
C PRO A 170 9.75 -6.62 11.38
N ILE A 171 11.05 -6.92 11.49
CA ILE A 171 11.58 -7.85 12.49
C ILE A 171 11.47 -7.27 13.92
N GLU A 172 11.73 -5.98 14.10
CA GLU A 172 11.56 -5.31 15.39
C GLU A 172 10.09 -5.25 15.78
N ILE A 173 9.22 -4.97 14.81
CA ILE A 173 7.76 -4.99 15.00
C ILE A 173 7.29 -6.38 15.43
N LEU A 174 7.73 -7.45 14.75
CA LEU A 174 7.36 -8.81 15.12
C LEU A 174 7.92 -9.22 16.49
N ASN A 175 9.12 -8.76 16.87
CA ASN A 175 9.65 -8.95 18.21
C ASN A 175 8.77 -8.26 19.26
N LYS A 176 8.33 -7.03 19.01
CA LYS A 176 7.44 -6.28 19.89
C LYS A 176 6.10 -6.99 20.05
N ILE A 177 5.44 -7.38 18.94
CA ILE A 177 4.20 -8.15 18.96
C ILE A 177 4.37 -9.48 19.70
N TYR A 178 5.48 -10.19 19.49
CA TYR A 178 5.78 -11.44 20.19
C TYR A 178 5.93 -11.23 21.69
N ASN A 179 6.62 -10.16 22.13
CA ASN A 179 6.85 -9.87 23.54
C ASN A 179 5.58 -9.42 24.27
N ASN A 180 4.59 -8.89 23.55
CA ASN A 180 3.28 -8.61 24.11
C ASN A 180 2.46 -9.91 24.22
N SER A 181 2.51 -10.56 25.40
CA SER A 181 1.83 -11.81 25.67
C SER A 181 0.30 -11.73 25.64
N ASN A 182 -0.28 -10.52 25.67
CA ASN A 182 -1.73 -10.36 25.59
C ASN A 182 -2.25 -10.72 24.20
N ILE A 183 -1.49 -10.43 23.14
CA ILE A 183 -1.91 -10.70 21.77
C ILE A 183 -1.92 -12.20 21.49
N GLN A 184 -3.11 -12.76 21.36
CA GLN A 184 -3.38 -14.18 21.09
C GLN A 184 -3.83 -14.40 19.65
N ASN A 185 -4.53 -13.43 19.05
CA ASN A 185 -5.10 -13.47 17.72
C ASN A 185 -4.47 -12.39 16.86
N PHE A 186 -4.10 -12.73 15.62
CA PHE A 186 -3.52 -11.78 14.70
C PHE A 186 -4.22 -11.90 13.33
N PHE A 187 -5.01 -10.92 12.97
CA PHE A 187 -5.61 -10.77 11.65
C PHE A 187 -4.78 -9.83 10.80
N MET A 188 -4.43 -10.26 9.61
CA MET A 188 -3.63 -9.47 8.67
C MET A 188 -4.27 -9.47 7.29
N VAL A 189 -4.36 -8.30 6.66
CA VAL A 189 -4.60 -8.18 5.23
C VAL A 189 -3.31 -7.70 4.59
N PHE A 190 -2.86 -8.43 3.56
CA PHE A 190 -1.58 -8.18 2.91
C PHE A 190 -1.75 -8.21 1.38
N PRO A 191 -0.96 -7.41 0.61
CA PRO A 191 -1.01 -7.44 -0.84
C PRO A 191 -0.69 -8.82 -1.40
N ASP A 192 -1.42 -9.27 -2.41
CA ASP A 192 -1.08 -10.49 -3.14
C ASP A 192 0.04 -10.21 -4.16
N LEU A 193 1.27 -10.16 -3.66
CA LEU A 193 2.45 -9.81 -4.44
C LEU A 193 2.64 -10.74 -5.65
N GLU A 194 2.42 -12.04 -5.48
CA GLU A 194 2.59 -13.02 -6.56
C GLU A 194 1.60 -12.74 -7.70
N TYR A 195 0.35 -12.49 -7.36
CA TYR A 195 -0.65 -12.09 -8.34
C TYR A 195 -0.26 -10.79 -9.04
N TYR A 196 0.16 -9.77 -8.30
CA TYR A 196 0.48 -8.46 -8.85
C TYR A 196 1.64 -8.51 -9.85
N ILE A 197 2.71 -9.23 -9.56
CA ILE A 197 3.85 -9.37 -10.46
C ILE A 197 3.46 -10.18 -11.69
N ASN A 198 2.74 -11.29 -11.53
CA ASN A 198 2.34 -12.15 -12.64
C ASN A 198 1.30 -11.52 -13.58
N ASN A 199 0.52 -10.56 -13.09
CA ASN A 199 -0.53 -9.87 -13.82
C ASN A 199 -0.21 -8.40 -14.14
N ASN A 200 1.05 -7.97 -13.97
CA ASN A 200 1.53 -6.63 -14.33
C ASN A 200 0.81 -5.48 -13.61
N VAL A 201 0.48 -5.67 -12.36
CA VAL A 201 -0.06 -4.59 -11.55
C VAL A 201 1.07 -3.64 -11.18
N LEU A 202 1.17 -2.54 -11.91
CA LEU A 202 2.37 -1.70 -12.02
C LEU A 202 2.81 -1.00 -10.73
N HIS A 203 1.92 -0.80 -9.79
CA HIS A 203 2.21 -0.02 -8.57
C HIS A 203 2.78 -0.84 -7.41
N VAL A 204 2.90 -2.16 -7.55
CA VAL A 204 3.26 -3.03 -6.41
C VAL A 204 4.63 -2.72 -5.83
N LEU A 205 5.59 -2.36 -6.67
CA LEU A 205 6.94 -1.98 -6.27
C LEU A 205 7.06 -0.46 -6.03
N ASN A 206 6.14 0.12 -5.28
CA ASN A 206 6.16 1.55 -4.94
C ASN A 206 7.10 1.86 -3.76
N THR A 207 7.30 3.16 -3.46
CA THR A 207 8.23 3.61 -2.43
C THR A 207 7.70 3.51 -1.01
N GLU A 208 6.41 3.31 -0.82
CA GLU A 208 5.83 3.11 0.50
C GLU A 208 5.98 1.66 0.98
N HIS A 209 6.01 0.70 0.04
CA HIS A 209 6.33 -0.69 0.36
C HIS A 209 7.84 -0.84 0.49
N THR A 210 8.31 -1.18 1.66
CA THR A 210 9.76 -1.20 1.96
C THR A 210 10.41 -2.54 1.69
N PHE A 211 9.61 -3.61 1.54
CA PHE A 211 10.02 -4.96 1.18
C PHE A 211 8.87 -5.70 0.49
N TYR A 212 9.21 -6.77 -0.22
CA TYR A 212 8.26 -7.51 -1.04
C TYR A 212 8.43 -9.00 -0.78
N VAL A 213 7.39 -9.64 -0.23
CA VAL A 213 7.40 -11.05 0.13
C VAL A 213 6.13 -11.74 -0.36
N ASP A 214 6.27 -13.01 -0.74
CA ASP A 214 5.13 -13.85 -1.06
C ASP A 214 4.40 -14.35 0.19
N ASN A 215 3.23 -14.92 -0.03
CA ASN A 215 2.38 -15.40 1.06
C ASN A 215 3.05 -16.52 1.87
N ILE A 216 3.84 -17.38 1.23
CA ILE A 216 4.55 -18.50 1.89
C ILE A 216 5.64 -17.96 2.80
N PHE A 217 6.41 -16.98 2.31
CA PHE A 217 7.42 -16.31 3.11
C PHE A 217 6.80 -15.65 4.34
N LEU A 218 5.70 -14.91 4.16
CA LEU A 218 4.99 -14.22 5.24
C LEU A 218 4.49 -15.20 6.30
N ILE A 219 3.84 -16.29 5.90
CA ILE A 219 3.34 -17.34 6.81
C ILE A 219 4.49 -17.94 7.62
N ASN A 220 5.60 -18.29 6.97
CA ASN A 220 6.76 -18.85 7.64
C ASN A 220 7.42 -17.83 8.58
N LEU A 221 7.47 -16.55 8.18
CA LEU A 221 7.98 -15.48 9.01
C LEU A 221 7.16 -15.36 10.30
N LEU A 222 5.83 -15.28 10.21
CA LEU A 222 4.95 -15.17 11.38
C LEU A 222 5.04 -16.40 12.27
N LYS A 223 5.17 -17.60 11.67
CA LYS A 223 5.40 -18.85 12.42
C LYS A 223 6.70 -18.77 13.24
N CYS A 224 7.77 -18.18 12.71
CA CYS A 224 9.00 -17.98 13.48
C CYS A 224 8.79 -17.10 14.72
N TYR A 225 7.75 -16.27 14.73
CA TYR A 225 7.35 -15.43 15.85
C TYR A 225 6.18 -16.01 16.66
N GLY A 226 5.94 -17.31 16.57
CA GLY A 226 4.94 -18.01 17.38
C GLY A 226 3.49 -17.75 16.95
N PHE A 227 3.25 -17.35 15.69
CA PHE A 227 1.92 -17.19 15.15
C PHE A 227 1.66 -18.19 14.02
N ASN A 228 0.87 -19.21 14.31
CA ASN A 228 0.53 -20.22 13.32
C ASN A 228 -0.72 -19.85 12.53
N LEU A 229 -0.66 -20.08 11.22
CA LEU A 229 -1.78 -19.85 10.32
C LEU A 229 -2.96 -20.76 10.68
N VAL A 230 -4.12 -20.15 10.90
CA VAL A 230 -5.40 -20.85 11.11
C VAL A 230 -6.20 -20.88 9.81
N GLU A 231 -6.31 -19.72 9.14
CA GLU A 231 -7.08 -19.59 7.90
C GLU A 231 -6.50 -18.50 7.01
N LYS A 232 -6.66 -18.70 5.70
CA LYS A 232 -6.28 -17.79 4.63
C LYS A 232 -7.42 -17.65 3.64
N ILE A 233 -7.74 -16.41 3.22
CA ILE A 233 -8.73 -16.12 2.18
C ILE A 233 -8.10 -15.21 1.13
N ASP A 234 -8.16 -15.62 -0.14
CA ASP A 234 -7.73 -14.78 -1.26
C ASP A 234 -8.90 -13.88 -1.69
N TYR A 235 -8.63 -12.58 -1.85
CA TYR A 235 -9.63 -11.59 -2.23
C TYR A 235 -9.37 -11.01 -3.62
N ILE A 236 -10.19 -11.38 -4.59
CA ILE A 236 -10.29 -10.82 -5.96
C ILE A 236 -8.91 -10.44 -6.57
N ASN A 237 -7.89 -11.29 -6.35
CA ASN A 237 -6.55 -11.05 -6.89
C ASN A 237 -5.96 -9.66 -6.49
N HIS A 238 -6.34 -9.15 -5.34
CA HIS A 238 -5.90 -7.88 -4.79
C HIS A 238 -5.15 -8.09 -3.47
N SER A 239 -5.72 -8.85 -2.55
CA SER A 239 -5.21 -9.02 -1.20
C SER A 239 -5.43 -10.44 -0.71
N VAL A 240 -4.70 -10.78 0.33
CA VAL A 240 -4.90 -12.01 1.08
C VAL A 240 -5.19 -11.66 2.53
N LEU A 241 -6.25 -12.26 3.06
CA LEU A 241 -6.61 -12.15 4.46
C LEU A 241 -6.05 -13.37 5.19
N PHE A 242 -5.40 -13.14 6.31
CA PHE A 242 -4.82 -14.18 7.15
C PHE A 242 -5.35 -14.06 8.57
N TYR A 243 -5.63 -15.17 9.19
CA TYR A 243 -5.81 -15.29 10.63
C TYR A 243 -4.74 -16.21 11.20
N PHE A 244 -3.98 -15.69 12.14
CA PHE A 244 -2.97 -16.43 12.88
C PHE A 244 -3.35 -16.47 14.35
N LYS A 245 -2.99 -17.57 14.99
CA LYS A 245 -3.15 -17.75 16.44
C LYS A 245 -1.79 -17.96 17.09
N ARG A 246 -1.61 -17.37 18.27
CA ARG A 246 -0.38 -17.52 19.03
C ARG A 246 -0.21 -18.98 19.49
N GLU A 247 1.01 -19.45 19.35
CA GLU A 247 1.54 -20.65 19.97
C GLU A 247 2.83 -20.33 20.74
N GLU A 248 3.16 -21.16 21.75
CA GLU A 248 4.22 -20.80 22.71
C GLU A 248 5.65 -20.87 22.16
N THR A 249 5.89 -21.40 20.96
CA THR A 249 7.24 -21.66 20.45
C THR A 249 7.69 -20.64 19.42
N LYS A 250 8.67 -19.80 19.80
CA LYS A 250 9.43 -18.96 18.86
C LYS A 250 10.56 -19.77 18.26
N ILE A 251 10.62 -19.85 16.93
CA ILE A 251 11.74 -20.42 16.17
C ILE A 251 12.51 -19.24 15.56
N LEU A 252 13.73 -18.99 16.03
CA LEU A 252 14.52 -17.82 15.62
C LEU A 252 15.26 -17.99 14.28
N ASP A 253 15.12 -19.10 13.59
CA ASP A 253 15.85 -19.35 12.34
C ASP A 253 15.01 -18.99 11.11
N ILE A 254 15.27 -17.77 10.57
CA ILE A 254 14.70 -17.33 9.28
C ILE A 254 15.58 -17.92 8.17
N ASN A 255 15.35 -19.18 7.82
CA ASN A 255 16.14 -19.93 6.84
C ASN A 255 15.32 -20.38 5.63
N PHE A 256 14.33 -19.57 5.24
CA PHE A 256 13.50 -19.80 4.07
C PHE A 256 13.73 -18.68 3.04
N ARG A 257 13.38 -18.95 1.81
CA ARG A 257 13.56 -18.01 0.68
C ARG A 257 12.21 -17.57 0.14
N ASN A 258 12.18 -16.33 -0.28
CA ASN A 258 11.09 -15.79 -1.08
C ASN A 258 11.06 -16.46 -2.46
N THR A 259 9.90 -16.53 -3.08
CA THR A 259 9.76 -17.03 -4.44
C THR A 259 10.57 -16.18 -5.43
N ASN A 260 11.08 -16.78 -6.48
CA ASN A 260 11.72 -16.07 -7.57
C ASN A 260 10.66 -15.38 -8.42
N PHE A 261 10.43 -14.10 -8.16
CA PHE A 261 9.63 -13.29 -9.08
C PHE A 261 10.46 -12.93 -10.31
N ASN A 262 9.85 -13.00 -11.48
CA ASN A 262 10.46 -12.47 -12.70
C ASN A 262 10.30 -10.94 -12.74
N ILE A 263 11.09 -10.27 -11.91
CA ILE A 263 11.06 -8.80 -11.80
C ILE A 263 11.56 -8.14 -13.10
N GLU A 264 12.45 -8.79 -13.86
CA GLU A 264 12.93 -8.28 -15.14
C GLU A 264 11.76 -8.16 -16.14
N LEU A 265 10.98 -9.22 -16.29
CA LEU A 265 9.78 -9.19 -17.12
C LEU A 265 8.76 -8.13 -16.66
N TYR A 266 8.61 -7.95 -15.35
CA TYR A 266 7.75 -6.91 -14.79
C TYR A 266 8.22 -5.51 -15.23
N TYR A 267 9.53 -5.23 -15.17
CA TYR A 267 10.06 -3.94 -15.61
C TYR A 267 10.01 -3.72 -17.11
N GLU A 268 10.21 -4.76 -17.93
CA GLU A 268 10.02 -4.68 -19.37
C GLU A 268 8.59 -4.21 -19.68
N ARG A 269 7.60 -4.79 -19.05
CA ARG A 269 6.19 -4.45 -19.25
C ARG A 269 5.83 -3.05 -18.77
N ILE A 270 6.34 -2.60 -17.61
CA ILE A 270 6.18 -1.18 -17.21
C ILE A 270 6.77 -0.25 -18.26
N SER A 271 7.94 -0.57 -18.78
CA SER A 271 8.61 0.23 -19.80
C SER A 271 7.80 0.26 -21.12
N GLU A 272 7.21 -0.85 -21.53
CA GLU A 272 6.30 -0.91 -22.69
C GLU A 272 5.07 -0.01 -22.48
N THR A 273 4.46 -0.08 -21.31
CA THR A 273 3.34 0.76 -20.89
C THR A 273 3.67 2.24 -20.98
N VAL A 274 4.78 2.64 -20.37
CA VAL A 274 5.26 4.04 -20.38
C VAL A 274 5.54 4.51 -21.79
N ASN A 275 6.16 3.65 -22.64
CA ASN A 275 6.40 3.96 -24.05
C ASN A 275 5.11 4.16 -24.83
N LEU A 276 4.09 3.32 -24.62
CA LEU A 276 2.79 3.46 -25.25
C LEU A 276 2.11 4.78 -24.85
N PHE A 277 2.15 5.11 -23.56
CA PHE A 277 1.58 6.35 -23.05
C PHE A 277 2.32 7.59 -23.57
N ASN A 278 3.65 7.57 -23.59
CA ASN A 278 4.44 8.66 -24.16
C ASN A 278 4.14 8.89 -25.64
N LYS A 279 3.99 7.82 -26.45
CA LYS A 279 3.54 7.93 -27.86
C LYS A 279 2.16 8.58 -27.96
N SER A 280 1.25 8.27 -27.05
CA SER A 280 -0.07 8.90 -27.03
C SER A 280 0.00 10.39 -26.68
N LEU A 281 0.89 10.78 -25.76
CA LEU A 281 1.14 12.19 -25.41
C LEU A 281 1.71 13.01 -26.58
N ASP A 282 2.45 12.36 -27.51
CA ASP A 282 3.01 13.01 -28.68
C ASP A 282 1.97 13.28 -29.79
N ILE A 283 0.88 12.53 -29.82
CA ILE A 283 -0.12 12.57 -30.88
C ILE A 283 -1.38 13.34 -30.49
N ASN A 284 -1.73 13.34 -29.21
CA ASN A 284 -2.98 13.89 -28.72
C ASN A 284 -2.72 15.17 -27.89
N ASN A 285 -3.64 16.12 -28.02
CA ASN A 285 -3.77 17.24 -27.09
C ASN A 285 -4.79 16.85 -26.00
N ASP A 286 -4.78 17.56 -24.87
CA ASP A 286 -5.70 17.37 -23.76
C ASP A 286 -5.73 15.92 -23.24
N VAL A 287 -4.55 15.42 -22.85
CA VAL A 287 -4.38 14.07 -22.31
C VAL A 287 -4.38 14.11 -20.79
N TYR A 288 -5.22 13.32 -20.18
CA TYR A 288 -5.34 13.16 -18.75
C TYR A 288 -4.98 11.73 -18.32
N LEU A 289 -4.37 11.61 -17.13
CA LEU A 289 -4.08 10.30 -16.54
C LEU A 289 -5.04 10.04 -15.36
N TRP A 290 -5.63 8.84 -15.30
CA TRP A 290 -6.57 8.43 -14.26
C TRP A 290 -6.21 7.05 -13.70
N PRO A 291 -6.25 6.86 -12.36
CA PRO A 291 -6.58 7.79 -11.27
C PRO A 291 -5.37 8.62 -10.80
N ALA A 292 -5.59 9.70 -10.09
CA ALA A 292 -4.57 10.45 -9.37
C ALA A 292 -4.18 9.68 -8.09
N SER A 293 -3.48 8.57 -8.24
CA SER A 293 -3.12 7.66 -7.16
C SER A 293 -1.74 7.05 -7.38
N ILE A 294 -1.26 6.31 -6.41
CA ILE A 294 0.01 5.57 -6.47
C ILE A 294 0.15 4.73 -7.76
N HIS A 295 -0.94 4.16 -8.28
CA HIS A 295 -0.95 3.40 -9.52
C HIS A 295 -0.40 4.19 -10.72
N SER A 296 -0.89 5.42 -10.88
CA SER A 296 -0.51 6.28 -12.00
C SER A 296 0.79 7.03 -11.73
N LEU A 297 0.97 7.52 -10.49
CA LEU A 297 2.16 8.31 -10.13
C LEU A 297 3.44 7.47 -10.20
N HIS A 298 3.32 6.15 -9.97
CA HIS A 298 4.44 5.22 -10.12
C HIS A 298 5.04 5.22 -11.55
N LEU A 299 4.24 5.47 -12.59
CA LEU A 299 4.72 5.55 -13.97
C LEU A 299 5.72 6.69 -14.19
N PHE A 300 5.67 7.74 -13.36
CA PHE A 300 6.61 8.87 -13.47
C PHE A 300 8.04 8.41 -13.19
N ILE A 301 8.22 7.48 -12.25
CA ILE A 301 9.51 6.85 -11.93
C ILE A 301 10.08 6.13 -13.15
N PHE A 302 9.23 5.59 -14.01
CA PHE A 302 9.60 4.85 -15.21
C PHE A 302 9.67 5.71 -16.47
N GLY A 303 9.57 7.04 -16.33
CA GLY A 303 9.81 8.00 -17.41
C GLY A 303 8.57 8.35 -18.23
N LEU A 304 7.38 8.24 -17.67
CA LEU A 304 6.21 8.89 -18.24
C LEU A 304 6.45 10.41 -18.26
N ASN A 305 6.36 11.01 -19.45
CA ASN A 305 6.53 12.47 -19.61
C ASN A 305 5.27 13.19 -19.10
N TYR A 306 5.17 13.27 -17.79
CA TYR A 306 4.01 13.83 -17.10
C TYR A 306 3.84 15.34 -17.35
N GLU A 307 4.89 16.06 -17.78
CA GLU A 307 4.81 17.47 -18.12
C GLU A 307 3.92 17.74 -19.37
N LYS A 308 3.72 16.71 -20.21
CA LYS A 308 2.81 16.77 -21.35
C LYS A 308 1.36 16.42 -20.99
N LEU A 309 1.09 15.98 -19.79
CA LEU A 309 -0.29 15.76 -19.33
C LEU A 309 -0.99 17.10 -19.09
N SER A 310 -2.25 17.18 -19.47
CA SER A 310 -3.13 18.31 -19.14
C SER A 310 -3.58 18.27 -17.68
N GLY A 311 -3.42 17.15 -16.99
CA GLY A 311 -3.71 16.96 -15.58
C GLY A 311 -3.98 15.52 -15.21
N LEU A 312 -4.38 15.32 -13.96
CA LEU A 312 -4.79 14.05 -13.41
C LEU A 312 -6.29 14.04 -13.13
N LEU A 313 -6.91 12.87 -13.17
CA LEU A 313 -8.33 12.71 -12.80
C LEU A 313 -8.48 11.87 -11.55
N ASP A 314 -9.43 12.25 -10.70
CA ASP A 314 -9.82 11.45 -9.53
C ASP A 314 -11.29 11.72 -9.16
N ASN A 315 -11.88 10.82 -8.38
CA ASN A 315 -13.22 11.00 -7.82
C ASN A 315 -13.19 11.45 -6.34
N SER A 316 -12.02 11.44 -5.70
CA SER A 316 -11.87 11.83 -4.31
C SER A 316 -11.94 13.35 -4.14
N MET A 317 -12.92 13.81 -3.36
CA MET A 317 -13.05 15.22 -2.99
C MET A 317 -11.86 15.76 -2.18
N LEU A 318 -11.07 14.89 -1.56
CA LEU A 318 -9.85 15.27 -0.84
C LEU A 318 -8.72 15.68 -1.80
N LYS A 319 -8.76 15.24 -3.06
CA LYS A 319 -7.73 15.47 -4.08
C LYS A 319 -8.11 16.52 -5.11
N ILE A 320 -9.39 16.59 -5.49
CA ILE A 320 -9.89 17.50 -6.53
C ILE A 320 -9.54 18.96 -6.19
N GLY A 321 -9.04 19.70 -7.19
CA GLY A 321 -8.62 21.09 -7.06
C GLY A 321 -7.22 21.30 -6.47
N LYS A 322 -6.55 20.24 -6.08
CA LYS A 322 -5.15 20.20 -5.62
C LYS A 322 -4.23 19.76 -6.76
N LYS A 323 -2.94 19.61 -6.48
CA LYS A 323 -1.95 19.00 -7.40
C LYS A 323 -1.30 17.77 -6.77
N ALA A 324 -0.79 16.87 -7.62
CA ALA A 324 -0.02 15.72 -7.14
C ALA A 324 1.31 16.17 -6.55
N TYR A 325 1.69 15.59 -5.41
CA TYR A 325 2.96 15.85 -4.73
C TYR A 325 4.14 15.73 -5.69
N GLY A 326 5.08 16.66 -5.61
CA GLY A 326 6.27 16.68 -6.46
C GLY A 326 6.04 17.15 -7.90
N THR A 327 4.81 17.51 -8.28
CA THR A 327 4.48 17.91 -9.65
C THR A 327 3.70 19.23 -9.68
N ASN A 328 3.49 19.76 -10.90
CA ASN A 328 2.55 20.86 -11.14
C ASN A 328 1.22 20.35 -11.73
N LEU A 329 1.00 19.02 -11.77
CA LEU A 329 -0.22 18.45 -12.33
C LEU A 329 -1.40 18.66 -11.41
N GLU A 330 -2.38 19.41 -11.88
CA GLU A 330 -3.65 19.61 -11.20
C GLU A 330 -4.52 18.35 -11.28
N ILE A 331 -5.28 18.11 -10.22
CA ILE A 331 -6.22 16.99 -10.12
C ILE A 331 -7.62 17.51 -10.31
N PHE A 332 -8.29 17.01 -11.34
CA PHE A 332 -9.65 17.41 -11.72
C PHE A 332 -10.67 16.31 -11.38
N SER A 333 -11.91 16.73 -11.22
CA SER A 333 -13.04 15.82 -11.16
C SER A 333 -13.19 15.10 -12.52
N PHE A 334 -13.24 13.77 -12.49
CA PHE A 334 -13.55 12.99 -13.69
C PHE A 334 -14.88 13.42 -14.31
N LEU A 335 -15.94 13.55 -13.51
CA LEU A 335 -17.27 13.91 -13.97
C LEU A 335 -17.37 15.28 -14.67
N ASP A 336 -16.48 16.21 -14.32
CA ASP A 336 -16.45 17.52 -14.95
C ASP A 336 -15.71 17.49 -16.28
N LYS A 337 -14.61 16.75 -16.35
CA LYS A 337 -13.78 16.65 -17.57
C LYS A 337 -14.40 15.81 -18.68
N ILE A 338 -15.16 14.78 -18.34
CA ILE A 338 -15.82 13.95 -19.35
C ILE A 338 -16.88 14.69 -20.17
N LYS A 339 -17.33 15.87 -19.74
CA LYS A 339 -18.23 16.72 -20.52
C LYS A 339 -17.56 17.29 -21.76
N ASP A 340 -16.23 17.34 -21.76
CA ASP A 340 -15.41 17.79 -22.89
C ASP A 340 -15.12 16.58 -23.81
N ASN A 341 -15.88 16.42 -24.90
CA ASN A 341 -15.82 15.27 -25.82
C ASN A 341 -14.48 15.09 -26.57
N ASN A 342 -13.48 15.93 -26.33
CA ASN A 342 -12.19 15.95 -27.04
C ASN A 342 -10.98 15.52 -26.19
N ILE A 343 -11.18 14.98 -24.99
CA ILE A 343 -10.07 14.53 -24.15
C ILE A 343 -9.63 13.11 -24.49
N THR A 344 -8.37 12.81 -24.28
CA THR A 344 -7.83 11.46 -24.31
C THR A 344 -7.49 11.04 -22.88
N LEU A 345 -7.94 9.84 -22.48
CA LEU A 345 -7.65 9.31 -21.13
C LEU A 345 -6.59 8.21 -21.23
N LEU A 346 -5.55 8.33 -20.42
CA LEU A 346 -4.67 7.23 -20.09
C LEU A 346 -5.13 6.61 -18.76
N ILE A 347 -5.32 5.31 -18.73
CA ILE A 347 -5.86 4.62 -17.55
C ILE A 347 -4.80 3.68 -17.01
N ASN A 348 -4.49 3.83 -15.73
CA ASN A 348 -3.61 2.93 -14.99
C ASN A 348 -4.10 2.77 -13.54
N GLY A 349 -5.22 2.10 -13.37
CA GLY A 349 -5.83 1.81 -12.05
C GLY A 349 -5.53 0.40 -11.55
N GLY A 350 -4.75 -0.40 -12.25
CA GLY A 350 -4.46 -1.78 -11.86
C GLY A 350 -5.75 -2.60 -11.76
N VAL A 351 -6.01 -3.22 -10.62
CA VAL A 351 -7.23 -4.03 -10.37
C VAL A 351 -8.52 -3.21 -10.49
N PHE A 352 -8.44 -1.89 -10.39
CA PHE A 352 -9.60 -0.98 -10.53
C PHE A 352 -9.91 -0.62 -12.00
N ASN A 353 -9.08 -1.02 -12.97
CA ASN A 353 -9.28 -0.69 -14.39
C ASN A 353 -10.67 -1.04 -14.88
N LYS A 354 -11.18 -2.22 -14.50
CA LYS A 354 -12.52 -2.67 -14.92
C LYS A 354 -13.65 -1.78 -14.37
N GLU A 355 -13.52 -1.27 -13.16
CA GLU A 355 -14.47 -0.33 -12.56
C GLU A 355 -14.43 1.02 -13.30
N ILE A 356 -13.23 1.51 -13.61
CA ILE A 356 -12.99 2.71 -14.41
C ILE A 356 -13.60 2.57 -15.81
N GLU A 357 -13.30 1.48 -16.52
CA GLU A 357 -13.83 1.21 -17.87
C GLU A 357 -15.36 1.18 -17.90
N ASN A 358 -16.01 0.58 -16.91
CA ASN A 358 -17.44 0.55 -16.82
C ASN A 358 -18.03 1.96 -16.70
N SER A 359 -17.38 2.84 -15.98
CA SER A 359 -17.75 4.25 -15.88
C SER A 359 -17.59 4.98 -17.22
N LEU A 360 -16.58 4.62 -18.01
CA LEU A 360 -16.29 5.22 -19.31
C LEU A 360 -17.24 4.76 -20.42
N LYS A 361 -17.63 3.49 -20.43
CA LYS A 361 -18.57 2.93 -21.45
C LYS A 361 -19.90 3.66 -21.46
N ILE A 362 -20.33 4.17 -20.32
CA ILE A 362 -21.57 4.94 -20.18
C ILE A 362 -21.47 6.30 -20.90
N ASN A 363 -20.26 6.83 -21.11
CA ASN A 363 -20.01 8.19 -21.55
C ASN A 363 -19.38 8.30 -22.96
N ASN A 364 -19.15 7.20 -23.67
CA ASN A 364 -18.55 7.16 -25.03
C ASN A 364 -17.20 7.91 -25.17
N ILE A 365 -16.32 7.78 -24.18
CA ILE A 365 -15.03 8.50 -24.12
C ILE A 365 -13.93 7.66 -24.76
N LYS A 366 -13.04 8.32 -25.52
CA LYS A 366 -11.80 7.70 -26.02
C LYS A 366 -10.82 7.49 -24.87
N TYR A 367 -10.37 6.25 -24.69
CA TYR A 367 -9.37 5.94 -23.67
C TYR A 367 -8.34 4.92 -24.16
N ILE A 368 -7.17 4.93 -23.56
CA ILE A 368 -6.10 3.97 -23.71
C ILE A 368 -5.91 3.29 -22.36
N ASN A 369 -6.16 1.99 -22.33
CA ASN A 369 -5.97 1.13 -21.17
C ASN A 369 -4.95 0.04 -21.50
N ILE A 370 -4.36 -0.53 -20.46
CA ILE A 370 -3.34 -1.58 -20.56
C ILE A 370 -3.83 -2.82 -19.85
#